data_70e1860bbbddf7eb668372d29977e731
#
_entry.id   70e1860bbbddf7eb668372d29977e731
#
_cell.length_a   1.000
_cell.length_b   1.000
_cell.length_c   1.000
_cell.angle_alpha   90.00
_cell.angle_beta   90.00
_cell.angle_gamma   90.00
#
_symmetry.space_group_name_H-M   'P 1'
#
loop_
_entity.id
_entity.type
_entity.pdbx_description
1 polymer ?
#
loop_
_entity_poly.entity_id
_entity_poly.type
_entity_poly.pdbx_seq_one_letter_code
_entity_poly.pdbx_strand_id
1 'polypeptide(L)'
;MMSKYKRGAVGGTFDILHIGHKHLLESTFRISDEVIIGISSDNFVNKLNKTVINNYENRTKNIEYFIKSTFPNIPYNIYKLDDYFGPASFLDNIDVIVLTSENSHRLDSLNDERKSRGLSRLNGEIIELL
;
A
#
# COMPACT_ATOMS: atom_id res chain seq x y z
N MET A 1 -2.82 -15.94 16.22
CA MET A 1 -2.82 -16.53 14.88
C MET A 1 -1.59 -16.03 14.12
N MET A 2 -0.86 -16.93 13.49
CA MET A 2 0.34 -16.55 12.75
C MET A 2 -0.03 -15.88 11.43
N SER A 3 0.64 -14.77 11.12
CA SER A 3 0.46 -14.11 9.84
C SER A 3 1.09 -14.93 8.72
N LYS A 4 0.54 -14.81 7.51
CA LYS A 4 1.04 -15.50 6.33
C LYS A 4 2.39 -14.94 5.85
N TYR A 5 2.59 -13.64 6.03
CA TYR A 5 3.79 -12.93 5.58
C TYR A 5 4.38 -12.11 6.72
N LYS A 6 5.68 -11.93 6.68
CA LYS A 6 6.36 -11.10 7.68
C LYS A 6 6.10 -9.62 7.43
N ARG A 7 6.23 -9.17 6.19
CA ARG A 7 6.04 -7.76 5.84
C ARG A 7 5.25 -7.63 4.55
N GLY A 8 4.10 -6.95 4.64
CA GLY A 8 3.24 -6.68 3.50
C GLY A 8 3.23 -5.21 3.13
N ALA A 9 3.00 -4.92 1.85
CA ALA A 9 2.92 -3.56 1.34
C ALA A 9 1.56 -3.31 0.70
N VAL A 10 1.08 -2.09 0.83
CA VAL A 10 -0.14 -1.62 0.18
C VAL A 10 0.02 -0.15 -0.14
N GLY A 11 -0.59 0.31 -1.23
CA GLY A 11 -0.48 1.71 -1.62
C GLY A 11 -1.77 2.23 -2.23
N GLY A 12 -1.91 3.55 -2.22
CA GLY A 12 -3.04 4.22 -2.82
C GLY A 12 -3.08 5.70 -2.51
N THR A 13 -4.12 6.36 -3.02
CA THR A 13 -4.36 7.77 -2.74
C THR A 13 -5.13 7.95 -1.43
N PHE A 14 -6.12 7.10 -1.17
CA PHE A 14 -6.92 7.07 0.06
C PHE A 14 -7.52 8.45 0.41
N ASP A 15 -8.17 9.09 -0.56
CA ASP A 15 -8.70 10.44 -0.36
C ASP A 15 -9.81 10.46 0.69
N ILE A 16 -10.84 9.67 0.46
CA ILE A 16 -11.92 9.47 1.43
C ILE A 16 -11.94 7.98 1.74
N LEU A 17 -11.70 7.64 3.00
CA LEU A 17 -11.70 6.24 3.41
C LEU A 17 -13.12 5.69 3.35
N HIS A 18 -13.38 4.89 2.33
CA HIS A 18 -14.64 4.16 2.21
C HIS A 18 -14.41 2.67 2.45
N ILE A 19 -15.49 1.90 2.37
CA ILE A 19 -15.45 0.48 2.74
C ILE A 19 -14.44 -0.33 1.90
N GLY A 20 -14.26 0.03 0.63
CA GLY A 20 -13.26 -0.62 -0.23
C GLY A 20 -11.85 -0.38 0.24
N HIS A 21 -11.51 0.86 0.58
CA HIS A 21 -10.19 1.20 1.13
C HIS A 21 -9.93 0.49 2.46
N LYS A 22 -10.93 0.46 3.32
CA LYS A 22 -10.82 -0.22 4.61
C LYS A 22 -10.62 -1.72 4.43
N HIS A 23 -11.33 -2.32 3.47
CA HIS A 23 -11.16 -3.73 3.14
C HIS A 23 -9.75 -4.03 2.65
N LEU A 24 -9.21 -3.18 1.78
CA LEU A 24 -7.84 -3.31 1.28
C LEU A 24 -6.82 -3.26 2.42
N LEU A 25 -6.95 -2.26 3.30
CA LEU A 25 -6.06 -2.11 4.45
C LEU A 25 -6.21 -3.29 5.42
N GLU A 26 -7.43 -3.67 5.77
CA GLU A 26 -7.68 -4.79 6.65
C GLU A 26 -7.09 -6.09 6.11
N SER A 27 -7.25 -6.35 4.82
CA SER A 27 -6.70 -7.54 4.20
C SER A 27 -5.18 -7.59 4.32
N THR A 28 -4.52 -6.44 4.14
CA THR A 28 -3.07 -6.35 4.26
C THR A 28 -2.61 -6.60 5.70
N PHE A 29 -3.26 -5.97 6.67
CA PHE A 29 -2.90 -6.13 8.07
C PHE A 29 -3.15 -7.54 8.60
N ARG A 30 -4.18 -8.23 8.10
CA ARG A 30 -4.49 -9.59 8.55
C ARG A 30 -3.48 -10.64 8.09
N ILE A 31 -2.79 -10.40 7.00
CA ILE A 31 -1.84 -11.38 6.44
C ILE A 31 -0.39 -11.03 6.72
N SER A 32 -0.12 -9.93 7.41
CA SER A 32 1.24 -9.42 7.60
C SER A 32 1.53 -9.16 9.07
N ASP A 33 2.77 -9.45 9.49
CA ASP A 33 3.23 -9.10 10.84
C ASP A 33 3.48 -7.61 10.98
N GLU A 34 3.94 -6.96 9.91
CA GLU A 34 4.08 -5.51 9.82
C GLU A 34 3.73 -5.03 8.41
N VAL A 35 3.38 -3.77 8.28
CA VAL A 35 2.84 -3.24 7.02
C VAL A 35 3.58 -1.97 6.61
N ILE A 36 3.88 -1.89 5.31
CA ILE A 36 4.36 -0.68 4.65
C ILE A 36 3.20 -0.09 3.87
N ILE A 37 2.86 1.16 4.15
CA ILE A 37 1.74 1.85 3.49
C ILE A 37 2.30 2.99 2.67
N GLY A 38 2.07 2.95 1.36
CA GLY A 38 2.41 4.04 0.46
C GLY A 38 1.20 4.92 0.21
N ILE A 39 1.33 6.22 0.43
CA ILE A 39 0.25 7.18 0.19
C ILE A 39 0.72 8.19 -0.86
N SER A 40 -0.05 8.35 -1.94
CA SER A 40 0.31 9.24 -3.03
C SER A 40 0.51 10.67 -2.55
N SER A 41 1.63 11.29 -2.96
CA SER A 41 1.89 12.70 -2.68
C SER A 41 0.88 13.58 -3.44
N ASP A 42 0.74 14.83 -3.02
CA ASP A 42 -0.13 15.77 -3.73
C ASP A 42 0.40 16.02 -5.14
N ASN A 43 1.72 16.06 -5.32
CA ASN A 43 2.33 16.19 -6.65
C ASN A 43 2.01 14.99 -7.55
N PHE A 44 2.07 13.78 -7.01
CA PHE A 44 1.76 12.58 -7.77
C PHE A 44 0.28 12.55 -8.16
N VAL A 45 -0.60 12.93 -7.24
CA VAL A 45 -2.03 13.05 -7.54
C VAL A 45 -2.28 14.00 -8.70
N ASN A 46 -1.58 15.15 -8.71
CA ASN A 46 -1.68 16.13 -9.80
C ASN A 46 -1.20 15.52 -11.13
N LYS A 47 -0.09 14.80 -11.13
CA LYS A 47 0.44 14.14 -12.33
C LYS A 47 -0.53 13.11 -12.89
N LEU A 48 -1.33 12.49 -12.04
CA LEU A 48 -2.35 11.52 -12.45
C LEU A 48 -3.65 12.17 -12.89
N ASN A 49 -3.73 13.49 -12.86
CA ASN A 49 -4.94 14.26 -13.17
C ASN A 49 -6.14 13.87 -12.30
N LYS A 50 -5.86 13.49 -11.06
CA LYS A 50 -6.91 13.16 -10.10
C LYS A 50 -7.29 14.40 -9.31
N THR A 51 -8.58 14.51 -9.01
CA THR A 51 -9.10 15.54 -8.10
C THR A 51 -9.31 14.91 -6.74
N VAL A 52 -8.72 15.49 -5.71
CA VAL A 52 -8.85 15.01 -4.33
C VAL A 52 -9.38 16.12 -3.44
N ILE A 53 -10.12 15.74 -2.40
CA ILE A 53 -10.67 16.67 -1.41
C ILE A 53 -9.63 16.94 -0.30
N ASN A 54 -8.87 15.90 0.09
CA ASN A 54 -7.93 15.99 1.19
C ASN A 54 -6.50 16.02 0.66
N ASN A 55 -5.67 16.89 1.28
CA ASN A 55 -4.24 16.89 0.99
C ASN A 55 -3.56 15.67 1.63
N TYR A 56 -2.28 15.47 1.29
CA TYR A 56 -1.51 14.33 1.77
C TYR A 56 -1.56 14.20 3.31
N GLU A 57 -1.37 15.29 4.03
CA GLU A 57 -1.35 15.25 5.50
C GLU A 57 -2.68 14.78 6.08
N ASN A 58 -3.79 15.27 5.56
CA ASN A 58 -5.12 14.87 6.02
C ASN A 58 -5.42 13.42 5.64
N ARG A 59 -5.03 12.99 4.45
CA ARG A 59 -5.21 11.60 4.03
C ARG A 59 -4.41 10.65 4.93
N THR A 60 -3.20 11.03 5.26
CA THR A 60 -2.35 10.25 6.16
C THR A 60 -2.95 10.15 7.57
N LYS A 61 -3.43 11.25 8.12
CA LYS A 61 -4.07 11.25 9.45
C LYS A 61 -5.29 10.35 9.49
N ASN A 62 -6.11 10.37 8.45
CA ASN A 62 -7.31 9.54 8.38
C ASN A 62 -6.96 8.05 8.37
N ILE A 63 -5.92 7.69 7.62
CA ILE A 63 -5.44 6.30 7.59
C ILE A 63 -4.89 5.90 8.95
N GLU A 64 -4.07 6.73 9.57
CA GLU A 64 -3.50 6.43 10.88
C GLU A 64 -4.56 6.24 11.94
N TYR A 65 -5.57 7.09 11.93
CA TYR A 65 -6.70 6.96 12.85
C TYR A 65 -7.39 5.60 12.69
N PHE A 66 -7.67 5.22 11.45
CA PHE A 66 -8.30 3.94 11.16
C PHE A 66 -7.46 2.76 11.64
N ILE A 67 -6.16 2.79 11.32
CA ILE A 67 -5.25 1.69 11.67
C ILE A 67 -5.07 1.57 13.18
N LYS A 68 -4.84 2.66 13.87
CA LYS A 68 -4.65 2.66 15.32
C LYS A 68 -5.91 2.18 16.05
N SER A 69 -7.07 2.48 15.49
CA SER A 69 -8.35 2.03 16.07
C SER A 69 -8.62 0.55 15.80
N THR A 70 -8.20 0.04 14.64
CA THR A 70 -8.55 -1.31 14.20
C THR A 70 -7.45 -2.32 14.47
N PHE A 71 -6.18 -1.93 14.31
CA PHE A 71 -5.02 -2.82 14.47
C PHE A 71 -3.96 -2.18 15.38
N PRO A 72 -4.27 -1.95 16.65
CA PRO A 72 -3.39 -1.20 17.55
C PRO A 72 -2.04 -1.87 17.83
N ASN A 73 -1.92 -3.16 17.57
CA ASN A 73 -0.72 -3.93 17.93
C ASN A 73 0.15 -4.32 16.72
N ILE A 74 -0.21 -3.89 15.50
CA ILE A 74 0.56 -4.23 14.31
C ILE A 74 1.38 -3.02 13.88
N PRO A 75 2.72 -3.15 13.86
CA PRO A 75 3.57 -2.03 13.43
C PRO A 75 3.38 -1.71 11.95
N TYR A 76 3.48 -0.43 11.62
CA TYR A 76 3.39 0.02 10.25
C TYR A 76 4.29 1.23 10.02
N ASN A 77 4.67 1.45 8.75
CA ASN A 77 5.37 2.64 8.32
C ASN A 77 4.65 3.24 7.11
N ILE A 78 4.59 4.56 7.06
CA ILE A 78 3.96 5.28 5.95
C ILE A 78 5.05 5.92 5.10
N TYR A 79 4.96 5.72 3.79
CA TYR A 79 5.84 6.32 2.81
C TYR A 79 5.04 7.18 1.85
N LYS A 80 5.60 8.35 1.51
CA LYS A 80 5.01 9.22 0.50
C LYS A 80 5.38 8.69 -0.89
N LEU A 81 4.37 8.46 -1.73
CA LEU A 81 4.58 7.97 -3.09
C LEU A 81 4.61 9.14 -4.07
N ASP A 82 5.73 9.30 -4.77
CA ASP A 82 5.85 10.27 -5.86
C ASP A 82 5.72 9.59 -7.24
N ASP A 83 5.65 8.26 -7.26
CA ASP A 83 5.41 7.44 -8.45
C ASP A 83 4.72 6.14 -8.04
N TYR A 84 4.43 5.28 -9.03
CA TYR A 84 3.75 4.01 -8.78
C TYR A 84 4.57 2.98 -8.03
N PHE A 85 5.89 3.06 -8.10
CA PHE A 85 6.73 2.02 -7.54
C PHE A 85 6.94 2.18 -6.03
N GLY A 86 7.28 3.40 -5.60
CA GLY A 86 7.48 3.69 -4.19
C GLY A 86 8.46 2.75 -3.49
N PRO A 87 8.28 2.53 -2.19
CA PRO A 87 9.20 1.69 -1.41
C PRO A 87 9.21 0.23 -1.82
N ALA A 88 8.13 -0.28 -2.43
CA ALA A 88 8.08 -1.66 -2.90
C ALA A 88 9.13 -1.95 -3.98
N SER A 89 9.65 -0.92 -4.64
CA SER A 89 10.67 -1.10 -5.69
C SER A 89 12.09 -1.19 -5.12
N PHE A 90 12.34 -0.74 -3.88
CA PHE A 90 13.70 -0.69 -3.35
C PHE A 90 13.90 -1.32 -1.97
N LEU A 91 12.85 -1.60 -1.22
CA LEU A 91 12.99 -2.28 0.07
C LEU A 91 13.14 -3.79 -0.17
N ASP A 92 14.20 -4.37 0.39
CA ASP A 92 14.53 -5.77 0.14
C ASP A 92 13.72 -6.76 0.99
N ASN A 93 13.14 -6.32 2.07
CA ASN A 93 12.48 -7.19 3.03
C ASN A 93 10.95 -7.10 3.00
N ILE A 94 10.38 -6.82 1.83
CA ILE A 94 8.94 -6.92 1.62
C ILE A 94 8.63 -8.27 1.00
N ASP A 95 7.62 -8.97 1.52
CA ASP A 95 7.27 -10.32 1.10
C ASP A 95 6.07 -10.35 0.15
N VAL A 96 5.14 -9.43 0.32
CA VAL A 96 3.91 -9.41 -0.45
C VAL A 96 3.46 -7.97 -0.69
N ILE A 97 2.85 -7.73 -1.85
CA ILE A 97 2.12 -6.50 -2.11
C ILE A 97 0.65 -6.85 -2.32
N VAL A 98 -0.23 -6.11 -1.66
CA VAL A 98 -1.68 -6.31 -1.77
C VAL A 98 -2.21 -5.32 -2.80
N LEU A 99 -2.89 -5.84 -3.79
CA LEU A 99 -3.38 -5.09 -4.94
C LEU A 99 -4.86 -5.36 -5.16
N THR A 100 -5.51 -4.47 -5.88
CA THR A 100 -6.86 -4.73 -6.38
C THR A 100 -6.79 -5.29 -7.79
N SER A 101 -7.90 -5.83 -8.30
CA SER A 101 -7.96 -6.31 -9.68
C SER A 101 -7.69 -5.20 -10.69
N GLU A 102 -8.01 -3.94 -10.33
CA GLU A 102 -7.78 -2.79 -11.22
C GLU A 102 -6.30 -2.47 -11.42
N ASN A 103 -5.46 -2.71 -10.41
CA ASN A 103 -4.04 -2.37 -10.48
C ASN A 103 -3.10 -3.57 -10.40
N SER A 104 -3.65 -4.79 -10.47
CA SER A 104 -2.84 -6.02 -10.43
C SER A 104 -1.83 -6.10 -11.57
N HIS A 105 -2.11 -5.45 -12.70
CA HIS A 105 -1.19 -5.42 -13.85
C HIS A 105 0.15 -4.74 -13.52
N ARG A 106 0.21 -3.95 -12.46
CA ARG A 106 1.45 -3.27 -12.05
C ARG A 106 2.45 -4.19 -11.36
N LEU A 107 2.00 -5.38 -10.96
CA LEU A 107 2.88 -6.33 -10.26
C LEU A 107 4.07 -6.74 -11.12
N ASP A 108 3.87 -7.00 -12.40
CA ASP A 108 4.97 -7.39 -13.29
C ASP A 108 5.98 -6.26 -13.46
N SER A 109 5.52 -5.03 -13.68
CA SER A 109 6.41 -3.88 -13.79
C SER A 109 7.20 -3.65 -12.51
N LEU A 110 6.56 -3.80 -11.37
CA LEU A 110 7.21 -3.67 -10.07
C LEU A 110 8.28 -4.74 -9.88
N ASN A 111 7.98 -5.98 -10.21
CA ASN A 111 8.96 -7.06 -10.10
C ASN A 111 10.10 -6.92 -11.10
N ASP A 112 9.85 -6.37 -12.28
CA ASP A 112 10.91 -6.04 -13.23
C ASP A 112 11.87 -5.00 -12.66
N GLU A 113 11.32 -3.95 -12.02
CA GLU A 113 12.12 -2.93 -11.36
C GLU A 113 12.93 -3.51 -10.21
N ARG A 114 12.33 -4.37 -9.41
CA ARG A 114 13.03 -5.06 -8.31
C ARG A 114 14.17 -5.93 -8.84
N LYS A 115 13.92 -6.66 -9.92
CA LYS A 115 14.95 -7.50 -10.55
C LYS A 115 16.13 -6.67 -11.03
N SER A 116 15.87 -5.51 -11.62
CA SER A 116 16.92 -4.61 -12.10
C SER A 116 17.80 -4.09 -10.94
N ARG A 117 17.27 -4.08 -9.73
CA ARG A 117 17.98 -3.67 -8.52
C ARG A 117 18.56 -4.82 -7.72
N GLY A 118 18.47 -6.04 -8.22
CA GLY A 118 18.96 -7.24 -7.54
C GLY A 118 18.09 -7.71 -6.38
N LEU A 119 16.84 -7.30 -6.36
CA LEU A 119 15.89 -7.67 -5.29
C LEU A 119 15.05 -8.86 -5.69
N SER A 120 14.61 -9.62 -4.68
CA SER A 120 13.75 -10.77 -4.91
C SER A 120 12.35 -10.35 -5.35
N ARG A 121 11.66 -11.27 -6.04
CA ARG A 121 10.32 -11.07 -6.54
C ARG A 121 9.31 -10.98 -5.39
N LEU A 122 8.34 -10.07 -5.52
CA LEU A 122 7.22 -9.96 -4.57
C LEU A 122 6.08 -10.88 -4.98
N ASN A 123 5.45 -11.49 -3.99
CA ASN A 123 4.15 -12.13 -4.17
C ASN A 123 3.07 -11.05 -4.24
N GLY A 124 2.04 -11.27 -5.05
CA GLY A 124 0.88 -10.39 -5.13
C GLY A 124 -0.35 -11.08 -4.55
N GLU A 125 -1.03 -10.41 -3.64
CA GLU A 125 -2.36 -10.83 -3.18
C GLU A 125 -3.38 -9.89 -3.79
N ILE A 126 -4.32 -10.44 -4.54
CA ILE A 126 -5.33 -9.64 -5.25
C ILE A 126 -6.63 -9.65 -4.45
N ILE A 127 -7.08 -8.46 -4.11
CA ILE A 127 -8.30 -8.26 -3.32
C ILE A 127 -9.37 -7.64 -4.23
N GLU A 128 -10.54 -8.23 -4.25
CA GLU A 128 -11.66 -7.65 -4.97
C GLU A 128 -12.34 -6.59 -4.10
N LEU A 129 -12.51 -5.40 -4.66
CA LEU A 129 -13.25 -4.33 -4.00
C LEU A 129 -14.74 -4.49 -4.30
N LEU A 130 -15.55 -4.43 -3.28
CA LEU A 130 -16.99 -4.56 -3.40
C LEU A 130 -17.63 -3.23 -3.77
#